data_3fca9fc2b6f59b8f94ccedbda5358bf9
#
_entry.id   3fca9fc2b6f59b8f94ccedbda5358bf9
#
_cell.length_a   1.000
_cell.length_b   1.000
_cell.length_c   1.000
_cell.angle_alpha   90.00
_cell.angle_beta   90.00
_cell.angle_gamma   90.00
#
_symmetry.space_group_name_H-M   'P 1'
#
loop_
_entity.id
_entity.type
_entity.pdbx_description
1 polymer ?
#
loop_
_entity_poly.entity_id
_entity_poly.type
_entity_poly.pdbx_seq_one_letter_code
_entity_poly.pdbx_strand_id
1 'polypeptide(L)'
;PSSGGLRTALAELGRGYLAAGHEPVLVVPGEVESDRLTDQGRVITLPGPEIVGTGGYRVLARRRPLRQLLEDLAPDRLEVSDRTTLRWTGEWARRRRIPAVMVSHETADGVLRTWGVPEQAAARAADRLNRHSAWAYARIVCTTEWAEREFVRIGAQNVVRAPLGVDLRRCRPGRRSTVLRARQAAGADVLLLLCSRLSVEKRPGTALDALAALREQGLRVSLVVAGDGPLKPSLVRRAREERLPVQFLGHVPDREALADLQAAADVCLAPGPAETFGLSALEALACGTPVVASASSALPEVVGDAGVAAADTGEDFARGVRDLLARPEPARREAARARAELFDWHRSVTAFLAAHEAALPVADRGGR
;
A
#
# COMPACT_ATOMS: atom_id res chain seq x y z
N PRO A 1 -12.17 5.19 -9.58
CA PRO A 1 -11.76 5.13 -8.19
C PRO A 1 -10.74 4.03 -8.00
N SER A 2 -9.47 4.39 -8.00
CA SER A 2 -8.37 3.49 -8.30
C SER A 2 -7.34 3.41 -7.14
N SER A 3 -7.76 3.39 -5.89
CA SER A 3 -6.83 3.13 -4.78
C SER A 3 -6.73 1.62 -4.55
N GLY A 4 -5.81 0.94 -5.26
CA GLY A 4 -5.68 -0.51 -5.21
C GLY A 4 -5.36 -1.07 -3.83
N GLY A 5 -4.27 -0.64 -3.20
CA GLY A 5 -3.76 -1.24 -1.95
C GLY A 5 -4.68 -1.06 -0.75
N LEU A 6 -5.09 0.17 -0.43
CA LEU A 6 -5.96 0.44 0.74
C LEU A 6 -7.31 -0.26 0.61
N ARG A 7 -7.94 -0.22 -0.59
CA ARG A 7 -9.21 -0.92 -0.83
C ARG A 7 -9.07 -2.44 -0.63
N THR A 8 -7.96 -3.01 -1.10
CA THR A 8 -7.66 -4.43 -0.87
C THR A 8 -7.53 -4.74 0.60
N ALA A 9 -6.75 -3.95 1.34
CA ALA A 9 -6.57 -4.15 2.77
C ALA A 9 -7.89 -4.09 3.53
N LEU A 10 -8.70 -3.06 3.30
CA LEU A 10 -10.01 -2.91 3.94
C LEU A 10 -10.98 -4.04 3.59
N ALA A 11 -10.97 -4.53 2.35
CA ALA A 11 -11.81 -5.65 1.93
C ALA A 11 -11.40 -6.95 2.62
N GLU A 12 -10.12 -7.25 2.68
CA GLU A 12 -9.63 -8.48 3.33
C GLU A 12 -9.81 -8.44 4.85
N LEU A 13 -9.58 -7.29 5.49
CA LEU A 13 -9.88 -7.11 6.91
C LEU A 13 -11.38 -7.28 7.17
N GLY A 14 -12.26 -6.68 6.35
CA GLY A 14 -13.70 -6.84 6.48
C GLY A 14 -14.16 -8.29 6.37
N ARG A 15 -13.64 -9.05 5.39
CA ARG A 15 -13.91 -10.50 5.28
C ARG A 15 -13.43 -11.26 6.51
N GLY A 16 -12.24 -10.91 7.00
CA GLY A 16 -11.69 -11.52 8.21
C GLY A 16 -12.51 -11.23 9.46
N TYR A 17 -13.01 -10.01 9.61
CA TYR A 17 -13.90 -9.64 10.72
C TYR A 17 -15.24 -10.38 10.65
N LEU A 18 -15.84 -10.50 9.45
CA LEU A 18 -17.04 -11.34 9.26
C LEU A 18 -16.79 -12.79 9.63
N ALA A 19 -15.68 -13.38 9.17
CA ALA A 19 -15.33 -14.76 9.50
C ALA A 19 -15.09 -14.98 11.00
N ALA A 20 -14.70 -13.93 11.74
CA ALA A 20 -14.55 -13.95 13.20
C ALA A 20 -15.87 -13.66 13.95
N GLY A 21 -17.00 -13.50 13.25
CA GLY A 21 -18.32 -13.29 13.85
C GLY A 21 -18.68 -11.84 14.17
N HIS A 22 -17.93 -10.87 13.63
CA HIS A 22 -18.21 -9.44 13.76
C HIS A 22 -19.07 -8.91 12.61
N GLU A 23 -19.66 -7.74 12.78
CA GLU A 23 -20.48 -7.04 11.78
C GLU A 23 -19.76 -5.77 11.29
N PRO A 24 -18.78 -5.88 10.37
CA PRO A 24 -18.06 -4.73 9.87
C PRO A 24 -18.93 -3.85 8.98
N VAL A 25 -18.91 -2.54 9.25
CA VAL A 25 -19.49 -1.50 8.42
C VAL A 25 -18.38 -0.59 7.89
N LEU A 26 -18.11 -0.65 6.60
CA LEU A 26 -17.11 0.16 5.95
C LEU A 26 -17.74 1.43 5.37
N VAL A 27 -17.34 2.59 5.87
CA VAL A 27 -17.78 3.90 5.35
C VAL A 27 -16.68 4.48 4.45
N VAL A 28 -17.01 4.71 3.18
CA VAL A 28 -16.05 5.17 2.17
C VAL A 28 -16.55 6.42 1.43
N PRO A 29 -15.64 7.28 0.92
CA PRO A 29 -16.05 8.36 0.03
C PRO A 29 -16.36 7.84 -1.38
N GLY A 30 -17.34 8.46 -2.03
CA GLY A 30 -17.69 8.18 -3.43
C GLY A 30 -18.33 9.37 -4.12
N GLU A 31 -18.87 9.17 -5.31
CA GLU A 31 -19.62 10.19 -6.06
C GLU A 31 -21.07 10.27 -5.61
N VAL A 32 -21.66 9.10 -5.45
CA VAL A 32 -23.07 8.91 -5.14
C VAL A 32 -23.18 8.13 -3.85
N GLU A 33 -24.15 8.49 -3.04
CA GLU A 33 -24.50 7.77 -1.83
C GLU A 33 -24.99 6.36 -2.17
N SER A 34 -24.53 5.38 -1.43
CA SER A 34 -25.00 3.99 -1.54
C SER A 34 -24.81 3.24 -0.23
N ASP A 35 -25.65 2.22 -0.03
CA ASP A 35 -25.59 1.31 1.09
C ASP A 35 -25.78 -0.11 0.56
N ARG A 36 -24.77 -0.98 0.73
CA ARG A 36 -24.75 -2.30 0.12
C ARG A 36 -24.18 -3.32 1.09
N LEU A 37 -24.81 -4.47 1.14
CA LEU A 37 -24.23 -5.65 1.78
C LEU A 37 -23.32 -6.36 0.77
N THR A 38 -22.10 -6.66 1.18
CA THR A 38 -21.06 -7.28 0.33
C THR A 38 -20.41 -8.46 1.08
N ASP A 39 -19.50 -9.16 0.42
CA ASP A 39 -18.69 -10.24 0.99
C ASP A 39 -17.68 -9.77 2.05
N GLN A 40 -17.49 -8.47 2.20
CA GLN A 40 -16.62 -7.84 3.20
C GLN A 40 -17.41 -7.14 4.33
N GLY A 41 -18.72 -7.28 4.36
CA GLY A 41 -19.64 -6.60 5.26
C GLY A 41 -20.47 -5.52 4.57
N ARG A 42 -21.13 -4.68 5.37
CA ARG A 42 -21.92 -3.55 4.87
C ARG A 42 -20.99 -2.42 4.42
N VAL A 43 -21.18 -1.93 3.21
CA VAL A 43 -20.40 -0.82 2.64
C VAL A 43 -21.32 0.36 2.38
N ILE A 44 -21.09 1.44 3.10
CA ILE A 44 -21.81 2.70 2.98
C ILE A 44 -20.90 3.72 2.28
N THR A 45 -21.38 4.26 1.16
CA THR A 45 -20.68 5.30 0.42
C THR A 45 -21.32 6.65 0.72
N LEU A 46 -20.52 7.61 1.16
CA LEU A 46 -20.95 9.00 1.32
C LEU A 46 -20.32 9.89 0.23
N PRO A 47 -21.05 10.85 -0.32
CA PRO A 47 -20.49 11.79 -1.29
C PRO A 47 -19.32 12.57 -0.71
N GLY A 48 -18.19 12.51 -1.40
CA GLY A 48 -16.95 13.20 -1.00
C GLY A 48 -16.24 13.86 -2.18
N PRO A 49 -15.58 15.01 -1.96
CA PRO A 49 -14.83 15.68 -3.02
C PRO A 49 -13.61 14.86 -3.44
N GLU A 50 -13.27 14.99 -4.71
CA GLU A 50 -12.01 14.48 -5.25
C GLU A 50 -10.88 15.45 -4.95
N ILE A 51 -9.72 14.92 -4.58
CA ILE A 51 -8.50 15.72 -4.43
C ILE A 51 -7.84 15.87 -5.81
N VAL A 52 -7.74 17.10 -6.27
CA VAL A 52 -7.15 17.42 -7.57
C VAL A 52 -5.71 16.91 -7.65
N GLY A 53 -5.35 16.29 -8.78
CA GLY A 53 -3.99 15.78 -9.02
C GLY A 53 -3.67 14.40 -8.43
N THR A 54 -4.61 13.76 -7.72
CA THR A 54 -4.41 12.44 -7.10
C THR A 54 -4.91 11.26 -7.95
N GLY A 55 -5.51 11.53 -9.11
CA GLY A 55 -6.05 10.49 -9.99
C GLY A 55 -7.30 9.80 -9.43
N GLY A 56 -8.23 10.56 -8.86
CA GLY A 56 -9.54 10.06 -8.41
C GLY A 56 -9.63 9.75 -6.93
N TYR A 57 -8.66 10.14 -6.10
CA TYR A 57 -8.76 9.95 -4.66
C TYR A 57 -9.79 10.91 -4.04
N ARG A 58 -10.78 10.36 -3.35
CA ARG A 58 -11.84 11.10 -2.66
C ARG A 58 -11.68 11.04 -1.16
N VAL A 59 -12.20 12.04 -0.45
CA VAL A 59 -12.13 12.13 1.01
C VAL A 59 -13.50 12.39 1.63
N LEU A 60 -13.70 11.94 2.86
CA LEU A 60 -14.89 12.24 3.66
C LEU A 60 -14.73 13.59 4.36
N ALA A 61 -14.96 14.68 3.63
CA ALA A 61 -14.75 16.04 4.13
C ALA A 61 -15.93 16.58 4.98
N ARG A 62 -17.15 16.06 4.77
CA ARG A 62 -18.37 16.55 5.44
C ARG A 62 -18.58 15.87 6.78
N ARG A 63 -18.28 16.58 7.87
CA ARG A 63 -18.39 16.03 9.23
C ARG A 63 -19.82 15.73 9.68
N ARG A 64 -20.81 16.57 9.30
CA ARG A 64 -22.19 16.41 9.77
C ARG A 64 -22.84 15.11 9.31
N PRO A 65 -22.88 14.76 8.01
CA PRO A 65 -23.45 13.49 7.56
C PRO A 65 -22.75 12.27 8.18
N LEU A 66 -21.41 12.30 8.24
CA LEU A 66 -20.66 11.19 8.83
C LEU A 66 -20.94 11.05 10.34
N ARG A 67 -21.06 12.16 11.07
CA ARG A 67 -21.41 12.12 12.51
C ARG A 67 -22.79 11.53 12.71
N GLN A 68 -23.77 11.96 11.94
CA GLN A 68 -25.14 11.41 12.02
C GLN A 68 -25.12 9.91 11.74
N LEU A 69 -24.44 9.48 10.67
CA LEU A 69 -24.29 8.07 10.35
C LEU A 69 -23.65 7.26 11.49
N LEU A 70 -22.59 7.77 12.12
CA LEU A 70 -21.96 7.11 13.26
C LEU A 70 -22.88 7.05 14.48
N GLU A 71 -23.75 8.04 14.69
CA GLU A 71 -24.77 8.05 15.76
C GLU A 71 -25.86 7.03 15.48
N ASP A 72 -26.32 6.92 14.24
CA ASP A 72 -27.35 5.96 13.81
C ASP A 72 -26.84 4.51 13.85
N LEU A 73 -25.56 4.29 13.47
CA LEU A 73 -24.92 2.97 13.51
C LEU A 73 -24.59 2.50 14.92
N ALA A 74 -24.39 3.42 15.87
CA ALA A 74 -24.01 3.15 17.26
C ALA A 74 -22.92 2.06 17.39
N PRO A 75 -21.74 2.23 16.78
CA PRO A 75 -20.72 1.19 16.70
C PRO A 75 -20.11 0.87 18.08
N ASP A 76 -19.83 -0.41 18.35
CA ASP A 76 -19.10 -0.84 19.55
C ASP A 76 -17.62 -0.54 19.47
N ARG A 77 -17.08 -0.49 18.27
CA ARG A 77 -15.67 -0.24 17.96
C ARG A 77 -15.56 0.68 16.76
N LEU A 78 -14.52 1.49 16.70
CA LEU A 78 -14.21 2.34 15.56
C LEU A 78 -12.81 2.08 15.06
N GLU A 79 -12.65 1.80 13.75
CA GLU A 79 -11.38 1.75 13.06
C GLU A 79 -11.31 2.88 12.03
N VAL A 80 -10.20 3.61 12.01
CA VAL A 80 -10.05 4.78 11.15
C VAL A 80 -8.74 4.69 10.36
N SER A 81 -8.86 4.69 9.04
CA SER A 81 -7.73 4.59 8.11
C SER A 81 -7.32 5.93 7.48
N ASP A 82 -8.09 7.01 7.67
CA ASP A 82 -7.74 8.37 7.25
C ASP A 82 -7.47 9.24 8.47
N ARG A 83 -6.19 9.49 8.73
CA ARG A 83 -5.73 10.28 9.87
C ARG A 83 -5.75 11.80 9.63
N THR A 84 -6.19 12.25 8.47
CA THR A 84 -6.28 13.66 8.10
C THR A 84 -7.70 14.20 8.24
N THR A 85 -8.59 13.83 7.33
CA THR A 85 -9.97 14.34 7.31
C THR A 85 -10.85 13.73 8.40
N LEU A 86 -10.54 12.49 8.84
CA LEU A 86 -11.30 11.76 9.86
C LEU A 86 -10.70 11.86 11.27
N ARG A 87 -9.64 12.63 11.46
CA ARG A 87 -8.97 12.78 12.78
C ARG A 87 -9.93 13.12 13.93
N TRP A 88 -10.97 13.91 13.68
CA TRP A 88 -11.97 14.30 14.67
C TRP A 88 -12.80 13.11 15.21
N THR A 89 -12.85 12.00 14.51
CA THR A 89 -13.63 10.81 14.93
C THR A 89 -13.03 10.14 16.16
N GLY A 90 -11.71 10.25 16.38
CA GLY A 90 -11.09 9.79 17.61
C GLY A 90 -11.61 10.55 18.85
N GLU A 91 -11.70 11.89 18.76
CA GLU A 91 -12.30 12.68 19.83
C GLU A 91 -13.80 12.38 20.01
N TRP A 92 -14.52 12.17 18.93
CA TRP A 92 -15.92 11.80 18.95
C TRP A 92 -16.13 10.46 19.68
N ALA A 93 -15.35 9.44 19.33
CA ALA A 93 -15.38 8.13 19.96
C ALA A 93 -15.01 8.20 21.46
N ARG A 94 -13.97 8.96 21.79
CA ARG A 94 -13.51 9.17 23.16
C ARG A 94 -14.61 9.74 24.04
N ARG A 95 -15.33 10.81 23.59
CA ARG A 95 -16.45 11.40 24.35
C ARG A 95 -17.61 10.44 24.56
N ARG A 96 -17.77 9.45 23.68
CA ARG A 96 -18.81 8.41 23.77
C ARG A 96 -18.33 7.13 24.44
N ARG A 97 -17.06 7.09 24.86
CA ARG A 97 -16.41 5.90 25.44
C ARG A 97 -16.41 4.70 24.49
N ILE A 98 -16.36 4.94 23.19
CA ILE A 98 -16.20 3.92 22.17
C ILE A 98 -14.70 3.70 21.95
N PRO A 99 -14.18 2.47 22.14
CA PRO A 99 -12.80 2.16 21.82
C PRO A 99 -12.53 2.41 20.32
N ALA A 100 -11.52 3.22 20.04
CA ALA A 100 -11.19 3.59 18.68
C ALA A 100 -9.71 3.27 18.36
N VAL A 101 -9.50 2.68 17.21
CA VAL A 101 -8.19 2.34 16.63
C VAL A 101 -7.95 3.21 15.42
N MET A 102 -6.74 3.76 15.27
CA MET A 102 -6.31 4.44 14.04
C MET A 102 -5.24 3.60 13.35
N VAL A 103 -5.40 3.37 12.06
CA VAL A 103 -4.43 2.64 11.24
C VAL A 103 -3.58 3.63 10.45
N SER A 104 -2.26 3.56 10.63
CA SER A 104 -1.29 4.39 9.91
C SER A 104 -0.90 3.70 8.60
N HIS A 105 -1.62 4.02 7.53
CA HIS A 105 -1.32 3.52 6.18
C HIS A 105 -0.30 4.39 5.43
N GLU A 106 0.04 5.56 5.96
CA GLU A 106 0.98 6.52 5.35
C GLU A 106 1.77 7.22 6.45
N THR A 107 3.00 7.65 6.16
CA THR A 107 3.72 8.54 7.05
C THR A 107 3.26 9.99 6.81
N ALA A 108 2.96 10.74 7.88
CA ALA A 108 2.45 12.10 7.74
C ALA A 108 3.51 13.05 7.17
N ASP A 109 4.77 12.88 7.59
CA ASP A 109 5.89 13.65 7.03
C ASP A 109 6.16 13.28 5.57
N GLY A 110 6.06 12.00 5.20
CA GLY A 110 6.20 11.55 3.82
C GLY A 110 5.16 12.16 2.89
N VAL A 111 3.89 12.20 3.31
CA VAL A 111 2.81 12.86 2.55
C VAL A 111 3.08 14.35 2.39
N LEU A 112 3.45 15.06 3.47
CA LEU A 112 3.73 16.50 3.42
C LEU A 112 4.93 16.81 2.52
N ARG A 113 5.98 15.98 2.54
CA ARG A 113 7.15 16.12 1.65
C ARG A 113 6.78 15.93 0.18
N THR A 114 5.88 15.02 -0.13
CA THR A 114 5.37 14.83 -1.50
C THR A 114 4.69 16.09 -2.04
N TRP A 115 4.15 16.93 -1.14
CA TRP A 115 3.54 18.22 -1.47
C TRP A 115 4.52 19.39 -1.41
N GLY A 116 5.82 19.12 -1.35
CA GLY A 116 6.88 20.13 -1.39
C GLY A 116 7.16 20.82 -0.05
N VAL A 117 6.61 20.31 1.05
CA VAL A 117 6.94 20.86 2.39
C VAL A 117 8.38 20.48 2.76
N PRO A 118 9.23 21.43 3.18
CA PRO A 118 10.59 21.15 3.62
C PRO A 118 10.61 20.11 4.77
N GLU A 119 11.62 19.24 4.77
CA GLU A 119 11.69 18.07 5.66
C GLU A 119 11.47 18.39 7.13
N GLN A 120 12.14 19.40 7.65
CA GLN A 120 12.01 19.79 9.05
C GLN A 120 10.61 20.33 9.39
N ALA A 121 9.98 21.06 8.48
CA ALA A 121 8.62 21.56 8.65
C ALA A 121 7.60 20.42 8.58
N ALA A 122 7.79 19.49 7.64
CA ALA A 122 6.97 18.28 7.50
C ALA A 122 7.04 17.41 8.77
N ALA A 123 8.24 17.18 9.32
CA ALA A 123 8.42 16.42 10.55
C ALA A 123 7.72 17.07 11.75
N ARG A 124 7.86 18.40 11.94
CA ARG A 124 7.18 19.12 13.03
C ARG A 124 5.66 19.08 12.92
N ALA A 125 5.14 19.24 11.70
CA ALA A 125 3.70 19.15 11.44
C ALA A 125 3.19 17.72 11.69
N ALA A 126 3.91 16.70 11.21
CA ALA A 126 3.62 15.30 11.45
C ALA A 126 3.63 14.98 12.96
N ASP A 127 4.60 15.43 13.71
CA ASP A 127 4.68 15.23 15.17
C ASP A 127 3.45 15.80 15.89
N ARG A 128 3.00 16.98 15.47
CA ARG A 128 1.80 17.60 16.06
C ARG A 128 0.54 16.81 15.75
N LEU A 129 0.40 16.32 14.50
CA LEU A 129 -0.70 15.46 14.08
C LEU A 129 -0.69 14.15 14.84
N ASN A 130 0.49 13.53 14.97
CA ASN A 130 0.66 12.23 15.62
C ASN A 130 0.43 12.28 17.12
N ARG A 131 0.88 13.35 17.84
CA ARG A 131 0.54 13.55 19.26
C ARG A 131 -0.96 13.64 19.47
N HIS A 132 -1.66 14.36 18.59
CA HIS A 132 -3.12 14.44 18.67
C HIS A 132 -3.77 13.08 18.43
N SER A 133 -3.32 12.32 17.42
CA SER A 133 -3.83 10.98 17.14
C SER A 133 -3.56 10.02 18.30
N ALA A 134 -2.34 10.00 18.85
CA ALA A 134 -1.99 9.16 19.99
C ALA A 134 -2.82 9.50 21.26
N TRP A 135 -3.22 10.76 21.41
CA TRP A 135 -4.10 11.17 22.49
C TRP A 135 -5.57 10.77 22.23
N ALA A 136 -6.06 10.90 20.97
CA ALA A 136 -7.46 10.73 20.64
C ALA A 136 -7.89 9.26 20.53
N TYR A 137 -6.99 8.39 20.08
CA TYR A 137 -7.28 6.97 19.84
C TYR A 137 -6.71 6.08 20.94
N ALA A 138 -7.43 4.98 21.23
CA ALA A 138 -7.00 4.01 22.21
C ALA A 138 -5.76 3.24 21.75
N ARG A 139 -5.66 2.94 20.46
CA ARG A 139 -4.50 2.30 19.83
C ARG A 139 -4.21 2.94 18.47
N ILE A 140 -2.92 2.96 18.13
CA ILE A 140 -2.42 3.29 16.80
C ILE A 140 -1.85 2.01 16.20
N VAL A 141 -2.41 1.52 15.12
CA VAL A 141 -1.90 0.37 14.38
C VAL A 141 -0.95 0.85 13.30
N CYS A 142 0.30 0.40 13.36
CA CYS A 142 1.30 0.61 12.32
C CYS A 142 1.53 -0.69 11.55
N THR A 143 1.52 -0.65 10.24
CA THR A 143 1.68 -1.85 9.40
C THR A 143 3.14 -2.27 9.26
N THR A 144 4.09 -1.37 9.53
CA THR A 144 5.53 -1.58 9.48
C THR A 144 6.24 -0.81 10.59
N GLU A 145 7.50 -1.19 10.89
CA GLU A 145 8.38 -0.41 11.75
C GLU A 145 8.65 1.00 11.18
N TRP A 146 8.74 1.08 9.86
CA TRP A 146 8.86 2.37 9.18
C TRP A 146 7.72 3.33 9.54
N ALA A 147 6.48 2.87 9.49
CA ALA A 147 5.31 3.67 9.87
C ALA A 147 5.26 3.97 11.38
N GLU A 148 5.85 3.10 12.22
CA GLU A 148 5.93 3.27 13.65
C GLU A 148 6.90 4.39 14.07
N ARG A 149 7.97 4.64 13.30
CA ARG A 149 9.02 5.62 13.62
C ARG A 149 8.50 7.01 13.95
N GLU A 150 7.46 7.49 13.26
CA GLU A 150 6.84 8.79 13.56
C GLU A 150 6.21 8.85 14.95
N PHE A 151 5.68 7.74 15.44
CA PHE A 151 5.05 7.64 16.76
C PHE A 151 6.09 7.39 17.86
N VAL A 152 7.13 6.62 17.59
CA VAL A 152 8.30 6.46 18.48
C VAL A 152 8.96 7.79 18.71
N ARG A 153 9.15 8.60 17.68
CA ARG A 153 9.76 9.95 17.77
C ARG A 153 9.05 10.88 18.73
N ILE A 154 7.74 10.72 18.89
CA ILE A 154 6.93 11.52 19.82
C ILE A 154 6.68 10.85 21.18
N GLY A 155 7.24 9.66 21.41
CA GLY A 155 7.09 8.91 22.66
C GLY A 155 5.70 8.32 22.88
N ALA A 156 4.95 8.02 21.80
CA ALA A 156 3.61 7.40 21.91
C ALA A 156 3.70 5.98 22.51
N GLN A 157 2.86 5.68 23.52
CA GLN A 157 2.88 4.40 24.24
C GLN A 157 1.78 3.43 23.78
N ASN A 158 0.86 3.88 22.93
CA ASN A 158 -0.30 3.10 22.48
C ASN A 158 -0.18 2.62 21.04
N VAL A 159 1.04 2.47 20.55
CA VAL A 159 1.33 1.95 19.22
C VAL A 159 1.40 0.43 19.27
N VAL A 160 0.82 -0.21 18.27
CA VAL A 160 0.90 -1.66 18.05
C VAL A 160 1.25 -1.94 16.61
N ARG A 161 1.99 -3.01 16.36
CA ARG A 161 2.35 -3.42 15.00
C ARG A 161 1.44 -4.54 14.53
N ALA A 162 0.77 -4.31 13.37
CA ALA A 162 -0.04 -5.31 12.70
C ALA A 162 0.20 -5.22 11.19
N PRO A 163 1.10 -6.06 10.65
CA PRO A 163 1.39 -6.08 9.22
C PRO A 163 0.16 -6.50 8.40
N LEU A 164 0.04 -5.96 7.18
CA LEU A 164 -0.97 -6.41 6.23
C LEU A 164 -0.60 -7.78 5.65
N GLY A 165 -1.58 -8.44 5.04
CA GLY A 165 -1.41 -9.76 4.46
C GLY A 165 -1.43 -9.77 2.94
N VAL A 166 -1.25 -10.96 2.38
CA VAL A 166 -1.42 -11.27 0.95
C VAL A 166 -2.25 -12.53 0.77
N ASP A 167 -3.01 -12.59 -0.32
CA ASP A 167 -3.77 -13.79 -0.70
C ASP A 167 -2.81 -14.83 -1.33
N LEU A 168 -2.31 -15.72 -0.49
CA LEU A 168 -1.36 -16.78 -0.88
C LEU A 168 -1.96 -17.87 -1.78
N ARG A 169 -3.30 -17.94 -1.90
CA ARG A 169 -4.00 -18.87 -2.80
C ARG A 169 -4.03 -18.29 -4.22
N ARG A 170 -4.34 -17.01 -4.34
CA ARG A 170 -4.34 -16.28 -5.60
C ARG A 170 -2.92 -16.02 -6.08
N CYS A 171 -2.09 -15.40 -5.25
CA CYS A 171 -0.71 -15.08 -5.55
C CYS A 171 0.18 -16.29 -5.21
N ARG A 172 0.60 -17.04 -6.22
CA ARG A 172 1.41 -18.26 -6.05
C ARG A 172 2.34 -18.52 -7.23
N PRO A 173 3.52 -19.14 -7.02
CA PRO A 173 4.48 -19.42 -8.09
C PRO A 173 3.93 -20.32 -9.19
N GLY A 174 2.99 -21.24 -8.87
CA GLY A 174 2.36 -22.15 -9.85
C GLY A 174 1.53 -21.45 -10.94
N ARG A 175 1.34 -20.12 -10.85
CA ARG A 175 0.71 -19.33 -11.93
C ARG A 175 1.68 -18.94 -13.04
N ARG A 176 2.97 -19.21 -12.89
CA ARG A 176 3.98 -18.86 -13.89
C ARG A 176 3.71 -19.62 -15.19
N SER A 177 3.38 -18.86 -16.22
CA SER A 177 3.18 -19.35 -17.58
C SER A 177 4.36 -18.94 -18.46
N THR A 178 5.04 -19.93 -19.04
CA THR A 178 6.12 -19.67 -20.02
C THR A 178 5.60 -18.98 -21.28
N VAL A 179 4.38 -19.29 -21.70
CA VAL A 179 3.72 -18.67 -22.85
C VAL A 179 3.44 -17.20 -22.58
N LEU A 180 2.85 -16.89 -21.41
CA LEU A 180 2.60 -15.49 -21.01
C LEU A 180 3.92 -14.72 -20.89
N ARG A 181 4.93 -15.32 -20.23
CA ARG A 181 6.25 -14.70 -20.11
C ARG A 181 6.87 -14.40 -21.47
N ALA A 182 6.90 -15.36 -22.39
CA ALA A 182 7.47 -15.18 -23.73
C ALA A 182 6.75 -14.06 -24.50
N ARG A 183 5.41 -14.02 -24.41
CA ARG A 183 4.59 -12.97 -25.02
C ARG A 183 4.93 -11.59 -24.46
N GLN A 184 5.02 -11.46 -23.14
CA GLN A 184 5.29 -10.18 -22.49
C GLN A 184 6.74 -9.73 -22.61
N ALA A 185 7.68 -10.68 -22.62
CA ALA A 185 9.09 -10.39 -22.79
C ALA A 185 9.45 -9.92 -24.21
N ALA A 186 8.61 -10.24 -25.23
CA ALA A 186 8.80 -9.84 -26.62
C ALA A 186 10.22 -10.12 -27.16
N GLY A 187 10.80 -11.27 -26.82
CA GLY A 187 12.15 -11.68 -27.21
C GLY A 187 13.29 -11.21 -26.27
N ALA A 188 12.98 -10.51 -25.19
CA ALA A 188 13.97 -10.16 -24.16
C ALA A 188 14.30 -11.38 -23.27
N ASP A 189 15.51 -11.42 -22.72
CA ASP A 189 15.96 -12.45 -21.81
C ASP A 189 15.38 -12.24 -20.40
N VAL A 190 15.14 -10.98 -20.02
CA VAL A 190 14.65 -10.57 -18.72
C VAL A 190 13.36 -9.76 -18.86
N LEU A 191 12.34 -10.18 -18.12
CA LEU A 191 11.05 -9.49 -18.03
C LEU A 191 10.95 -8.77 -16.69
N LEU A 192 10.95 -7.44 -16.71
CA LEU A 192 10.66 -6.58 -15.58
C LEU A 192 9.17 -6.27 -15.51
N LEU A 193 8.66 -6.08 -14.28
CA LEU A 193 7.28 -5.64 -14.03
C LEU A 193 7.28 -4.43 -13.11
N LEU A 194 6.55 -3.39 -13.48
CA LEU A 194 6.12 -2.31 -12.60
C LEU A 194 4.61 -2.44 -12.39
N CYS A 195 4.18 -2.68 -11.16
CA CYS A 195 2.76 -2.77 -10.81
C CYS A 195 2.41 -1.68 -9.79
N SER A 196 2.01 -0.51 -10.27
CA SER A 196 1.66 0.62 -9.40
C SER A 196 0.82 1.66 -10.15
N ARG A 197 0.22 2.60 -9.39
CA ARG A 197 -0.34 3.82 -9.95
C ARG A 197 0.79 4.67 -10.56
N LEU A 198 0.52 5.29 -11.72
CA LEU A 198 1.48 6.12 -12.43
C LEU A 198 1.37 7.58 -11.96
N SER A 199 1.77 7.85 -10.73
CA SER A 199 1.71 9.13 -10.04
C SER A 199 3.07 9.53 -9.48
N VAL A 200 3.24 10.79 -9.12
CA VAL A 200 4.54 11.37 -8.73
C VAL A 200 5.16 10.65 -7.53
N GLU A 201 4.35 10.32 -6.53
CA GLU A 201 4.80 9.63 -5.30
C GLU A 201 5.27 8.19 -5.53
N LYS A 202 4.86 7.57 -6.65
CA LYS A 202 5.28 6.20 -7.03
C LYS A 202 6.52 6.17 -7.90
N ARG A 203 6.99 7.32 -8.37
CA ARG A 203 8.20 7.48 -9.19
C ARG A 203 8.35 6.45 -10.33
N PRO A 204 7.33 6.23 -11.18
CA PRO A 204 7.41 5.22 -12.24
C PRO A 204 8.52 5.50 -13.26
N GLY A 205 8.99 6.74 -13.37
CA GLY A 205 10.12 7.13 -14.23
C GLY A 205 11.42 6.38 -13.88
N THR A 206 11.67 6.13 -12.60
CA THR A 206 12.86 5.37 -12.14
C THR A 206 12.90 3.95 -12.72
N ALA A 207 11.74 3.33 -13.00
CA ALA A 207 11.71 2.02 -13.65
C ALA A 207 12.15 2.11 -15.12
N LEU A 208 11.85 3.20 -15.81
CA LEU A 208 12.34 3.46 -17.18
C LEU A 208 13.84 3.77 -17.16
N ASP A 209 14.31 4.55 -16.16
CA ASP A 209 15.75 4.81 -15.98
C ASP A 209 16.53 3.51 -15.77
N ALA A 210 16.02 2.63 -14.90
CA ALA A 210 16.62 1.32 -14.67
C ALA A 210 16.64 0.45 -15.93
N LEU A 211 15.55 0.46 -16.71
CA LEU A 211 15.49 -0.25 -17.99
C LEU A 211 16.52 0.29 -18.97
N ALA A 212 16.68 1.60 -19.10
CA ALA A 212 17.68 2.23 -19.96
C ALA A 212 19.11 1.82 -19.55
N ALA A 213 19.43 1.95 -18.25
CA ALA A 213 20.75 1.59 -17.71
C ALA A 213 21.08 0.10 -17.92
N LEU A 214 20.11 -0.82 -17.75
CA LEU A 214 20.33 -2.25 -18.02
C LEU A 214 20.63 -2.53 -19.49
N ARG A 215 19.95 -1.83 -20.40
CA ARG A 215 20.17 -1.97 -21.84
C ARG A 215 21.54 -1.41 -22.28
N GLU A 216 21.94 -0.28 -21.74
CA GLU A 216 23.28 0.29 -21.96
C GLU A 216 24.39 -0.67 -21.50
N GLN A 217 24.11 -1.49 -20.48
CA GLN A 217 24.99 -2.56 -19.99
C GLN A 217 24.89 -3.85 -20.82
N GLY A 218 24.17 -3.86 -21.94
CA GLY A 218 24.07 -4.97 -22.87
C GLY A 218 23.03 -6.05 -22.52
N LEU A 219 22.18 -5.86 -21.51
CA LEU A 219 21.12 -6.82 -21.19
C LEU A 219 19.94 -6.67 -22.15
N ARG A 220 19.43 -7.79 -22.65
CA ARG A 220 18.17 -7.84 -23.39
C ARG A 220 17.01 -7.91 -22.40
N VAL A 221 16.48 -6.75 -22.03
CA VAL A 221 15.47 -6.58 -20.98
C VAL A 221 14.27 -5.83 -21.53
N SER A 222 13.07 -6.21 -21.10
CA SER A 222 11.80 -5.52 -21.35
C SER A 222 11.06 -5.20 -20.06
N LEU A 223 10.19 -4.20 -20.11
CA LEU A 223 9.38 -3.76 -18.96
C LEU A 223 7.90 -3.81 -19.30
N VAL A 224 7.12 -4.48 -18.46
CA VAL A 224 5.67 -4.38 -18.45
C VAL A 224 5.24 -3.43 -17.34
N VAL A 225 4.37 -2.48 -17.68
CA VAL A 225 3.79 -1.52 -16.74
C VAL A 225 2.29 -1.81 -16.58
N ALA A 226 1.94 -2.40 -15.46
CA ALA A 226 0.56 -2.69 -15.05
C ALA A 226 0.07 -1.60 -14.09
N GLY A 227 -0.62 -0.61 -14.62
CA GLY A 227 -1.13 0.53 -13.87
C GLY A 227 -1.50 1.70 -14.75
N ASP A 228 -2.20 2.64 -14.18
CA ASP A 228 -2.62 3.89 -14.84
C ASP A 228 -2.41 5.08 -13.91
N GLY A 229 -2.45 6.28 -14.45
CA GLY A 229 -2.31 7.50 -13.67
C GLY A 229 -1.87 8.71 -14.49
N PRO A 230 -1.78 9.88 -13.85
CA PRO A 230 -1.53 11.15 -14.54
C PRO A 230 -0.19 11.20 -15.30
N LEU A 231 0.82 10.41 -14.88
CA LEU A 231 2.13 10.38 -15.56
C LEU A 231 2.18 9.47 -16.78
N LYS A 232 1.15 8.65 -17.06
CA LYS A 232 1.16 7.71 -18.18
C LYS A 232 1.48 8.36 -19.54
N PRO A 233 0.86 9.51 -19.93
CA PRO A 233 1.15 10.11 -21.22
C PRO A 233 2.63 10.52 -21.39
N SER A 234 3.25 11.06 -20.36
CA SER A 234 4.67 11.47 -20.37
C SER A 234 5.60 10.26 -20.41
N LEU A 235 5.29 9.19 -19.67
CA LEU A 235 6.08 7.95 -19.67
C LEU A 235 6.00 7.22 -21.01
N VAL A 236 4.83 7.18 -21.66
CA VAL A 236 4.66 6.59 -23.00
C VAL A 236 5.45 7.38 -24.04
N ARG A 237 5.39 8.72 -23.99
CA ARG A 237 6.19 9.59 -24.88
C ARG A 237 7.67 9.33 -24.70
N ARG A 238 8.18 9.38 -23.48
CA ARG A 238 9.57 9.10 -23.15
C ARG A 238 10.03 7.72 -23.63
N ALA A 239 9.25 6.67 -23.39
CA ALA A 239 9.58 5.32 -23.83
C ALA A 239 9.73 5.23 -25.36
N ARG A 240 8.93 5.98 -26.12
CA ARG A 240 9.04 6.07 -27.59
C ARG A 240 10.27 6.83 -28.03
N GLU A 241 10.53 8.01 -27.46
CA GLU A 241 11.67 8.87 -27.78
C GLU A 241 13.00 8.15 -27.52
N GLU A 242 13.11 7.44 -26.39
CA GLU A 242 14.30 6.68 -25.99
C GLU A 242 14.31 5.23 -26.57
N ARG A 243 13.29 4.84 -27.34
CA ARG A 243 13.14 3.50 -27.94
C ARG A 243 13.27 2.38 -26.88
N LEU A 244 12.68 2.59 -25.72
CA LEU A 244 12.66 1.61 -24.64
C LEU A 244 11.61 0.53 -24.88
N PRO A 245 11.92 -0.76 -24.69
CA PRO A 245 10.97 -1.87 -24.83
C PRO A 245 10.03 -1.94 -23.62
N VAL A 246 9.06 -1.03 -23.59
CA VAL A 246 8.05 -0.92 -22.53
C VAL A 246 6.67 -1.20 -23.08
N GLN A 247 5.93 -2.08 -22.41
CA GLN A 247 4.53 -2.33 -22.69
C GLN A 247 3.66 -1.73 -21.56
N PHE A 248 2.82 -0.76 -21.88
CA PHE A 248 1.88 -0.15 -20.95
C PHE A 248 0.51 -0.81 -21.06
N LEU A 249 0.12 -1.62 -20.07
CA LEU A 249 -1.16 -2.34 -20.05
C LEU A 249 -2.32 -1.47 -19.55
N GLY A 250 -2.03 -0.36 -18.86
CA GLY A 250 -3.04 0.39 -18.14
C GLY A 250 -3.47 -0.31 -16.85
N HIS A 251 -4.62 0.09 -16.31
CA HIS A 251 -5.19 -0.57 -15.15
C HIS A 251 -5.61 -2.00 -15.48
N VAL A 252 -5.18 -2.96 -14.68
CA VAL A 252 -5.54 -4.38 -14.80
C VAL A 252 -6.55 -4.70 -13.69
N PRO A 253 -7.86 -4.71 -13.98
CA PRO A 253 -8.91 -4.90 -12.98
C PRO A 253 -9.02 -6.37 -12.53
N ASP A 254 -8.69 -7.29 -13.42
CA ASP A 254 -8.70 -8.73 -13.12
C ASP A 254 -7.49 -9.10 -12.25
N ARG A 255 -7.77 -9.47 -11.02
CA ARG A 255 -6.75 -9.84 -10.03
C ARG A 255 -6.04 -11.15 -10.34
N GLU A 256 -6.70 -12.07 -11.04
CA GLU A 256 -6.09 -13.32 -11.49
C GLU A 256 -5.07 -13.03 -12.62
N ALA A 257 -5.47 -12.22 -13.60
CA ALA A 257 -4.56 -11.78 -14.66
C ALA A 257 -3.37 -10.97 -14.11
N LEU A 258 -3.57 -10.16 -13.08
CA LEU A 258 -2.49 -9.44 -12.41
C LEU A 258 -1.52 -10.39 -11.72
N ALA A 259 -2.03 -11.40 -11.01
CA ALA A 259 -1.19 -12.42 -10.38
C ALA A 259 -0.42 -13.27 -11.41
N ASP A 260 -1.02 -13.54 -12.59
CA ASP A 260 -0.34 -14.20 -13.71
C ASP A 260 0.83 -13.37 -14.24
N LEU A 261 0.64 -12.04 -14.39
CA LEU A 261 1.70 -11.13 -14.79
C LEU A 261 2.82 -11.06 -13.75
N GLN A 262 2.46 -10.98 -12.45
CA GLN A 262 3.43 -11.00 -11.36
C GLN A 262 4.23 -12.31 -11.35
N ALA A 263 3.58 -13.45 -11.53
CA ALA A 263 4.27 -14.75 -11.59
C ALA A 263 5.16 -14.91 -12.84
N ALA A 264 4.76 -14.31 -13.98
CA ALA A 264 5.49 -14.38 -15.23
C ALA A 264 6.79 -13.55 -15.21
N ALA A 265 6.83 -12.46 -14.45
CA ALA A 265 7.99 -11.56 -14.37
C ALA A 265 9.22 -12.24 -13.74
N ASP A 266 10.41 -11.76 -14.11
CA ASP A 266 11.67 -12.21 -13.52
C ASP A 266 12.08 -11.36 -12.32
N VAL A 267 11.76 -10.05 -12.34
CA VAL A 267 11.94 -9.09 -11.25
C VAL A 267 10.82 -8.04 -11.29
N CYS A 268 10.30 -7.69 -10.12
CA CYS A 268 9.35 -6.58 -9.97
C CYS A 268 10.09 -5.34 -9.46
N LEU A 269 9.75 -4.16 -9.98
CA LEU A 269 10.30 -2.87 -9.57
C LEU A 269 9.26 -2.11 -8.73
N ALA A 270 9.66 -1.63 -7.57
CA ALA A 270 8.83 -0.86 -6.65
C ALA A 270 9.54 0.44 -6.21
N PRO A 271 9.65 1.45 -7.10
CA PRO A 271 10.48 2.63 -6.88
C PRO A 271 9.84 3.73 -6.03
N GLY A 272 8.62 3.53 -5.52
CA GLY A 272 7.90 4.52 -4.74
C GLY A 272 8.48 4.74 -3.35
N PRO A 273 9.05 5.92 -3.02
CA PRO A 273 9.65 6.18 -1.71
C PRO A 273 8.61 6.42 -0.60
N ALA A 274 7.35 6.64 -0.96
CA ALA A 274 6.26 6.88 -0.01
C ALA A 274 5.48 5.61 0.37
N GLU A 275 5.97 4.42 -0.02
CA GLU A 275 5.32 3.16 0.37
C GLU A 275 5.49 2.88 1.86
N THR A 276 4.39 2.60 2.53
CA THR A 276 4.36 2.25 3.96
C THR A 276 4.20 0.76 4.21
N PHE A 277 3.80 -0.01 3.19
CA PHE A 277 3.73 -1.47 3.21
C PHE A 277 4.03 -2.08 1.85
N GLY A 278 3.34 -1.63 0.78
CA GLY A 278 3.58 -2.07 -0.59
C GLY A 278 2.95 -3.42 -0.93
N LEU A 279 1.62 -3.53 -0.85
CA LEU A 279 0.89 -4.77 -1.17
C LEU A 279 1.27 -5.37 -2.52
N SER A 280 1.46 -4.54 -3.55
CA SER A 280 1.85 -5.02 -4.88
C SER A 280 3.22 -5.70 -4.91
N ALA A 281 4.18 -5.22 -4.11
CA ALA A 281 5.49 -5.87 -3.95
C ALA A 281 5.33 -7.21 -3.21
N LEU A 282 4.51 -7.25 -2.16
CA LEU A 282 4.22 -8.48 -1.43
C LEU A 282 3.47 -9.50 -2.30
N GLU A 283 2.53 -9.06 -3.15
CA GLU A 283 1.85 -9.91 -4.13
C GLU A 283 2.85 -10.52 -5.15
N ALA A 284 3.82 -9.73 -5.62
CA ALA A 284 4.89 -10.22 -6.49
C ALA A 284 5.75 -11.28 -5.79
N LEU A 285 6.17 -11.04 -4.53
CA LEU A 285 6.88 -12.04 -3.73
C LEU A 285 6.07 -13.32 -3.56
N ALA A 286 4.77 -13.22 -3.28
CA ALA A 286 3.88 -14.37 -3.15
C ALA A 286 3.78 -15.19 -4.45
N CYS A 287 3.87 -14.52 -5.60
CA CYS A 287 3.98 -15.17 -6.93
C CYS A 287 5.38 -15.74 -7.22
N GLY A 288 6.30 -15.65 -6.28
CA GLY A 288 7.69 -16.10 -6.42
C GLY A 288 8.57 -15.12 -7.22
N THR A 289 8.17 -13.88 -7.39
CA THR A 289 8.92 -12.88 -8.14
C THR A 289 9.63 -11.93 -7.17
N PRO A 290 10.99 -11.89 -7.18
CA PRO A 290 11.75 -11.03 -6.30
C PRO A 290 11.55 -9.56 -6.68
N VAL A 291 11.81 -8.65 -5.73
CA VAL A 291 11.50 -7.22 -5.86
C VAL A 291 12.76 -6.39 -5.65
N VAL A 292 12.99 -5.41 -6.53
CA VAL A 292 13.86 -4.26 -6.24
C VAL A 292 13.00 -3.12 -5.74
N ALA A 293 13.25 -2.66 -4.54
CA ALA A 293 12.42 -1.70 -3.81
C ALA A 293 13.21 -0.44 -3.45
N SER A 294 12.52 0.71 -3.37
CA SER A 294 13.12 1.95 -2.87
C SER A 294 13.59 1.78 -1.41
N ALA A 295 14.86 2.09 -1.15
CA ALA A 295 15.43 2.11 0.19
C ALA A 295 14.83 3.21 1.09
N SER A 296 14.22 4.22 0.49
CA SER A 296 13.58 5.36 1.19
C SER A 296 12.13 5.09 1.60
N SER A 297 11.71 3.82 1.65
CA SER A 297 10.34 3.39 1.95
C SER A 297 10.31 2.28 3.01
N ALA A 298 9.11 1.81 3.36
CA ALA A 298 8.94 0.64 4.22
C ALA A 298 9.23 -0.70 3.50
N LEU A 299 9.37 -0.69 2.19
CA LEU A 299 9.52 -1.92 1.39
C LEU A 299 10.74 -2.78 1.77
N PRO A 300 11.91 -2.23 2.15
CA PRO A 300 13.02 -3.06 2.64
C PRO A 300 12.63 -3.98 3.79
N GLU A 301 11.80 -3.50 4.72
CA GLU A 301 11.25 -4.32 5.82
C GLU A 301 10.33 -5.42 5.29
N VAL A 302 9.53 -5.15 4.27
CA VAL A 302 8.57 -6.12 3.70
C VAL A 302 9.27 -7.16 2.83
N VAL A 303 10.20 -6.75 1.96
CA VAL A 303 10.85 -7.67 1.02
C VAL A 303 11.96 -8.50 1.67
N GLY A 304 12.63 -7.98 2.71
CA GLY A 304 13.74 -8.66 3.39
C GLY A 304 14.80 -9.14 2.40
N ASP A 305 15.41 -10.28 2.70
CA ASP A 305 16.47 -10.87 1.86
C ASP A 305 15.97 -11.45 0.52
N ALA A 306 14.64 -11.53 0.34
CA ALA A 306 14.02 -11.97 -0.91
C ALA A 306 14.01 -10.87 -1.99
N GLY A 307 14.33 -9.63 -1.61
CA GLY A 307 14.46 -8.49 -2.50
C GLY A 307 15.81 -7.79 -2.37
N VAL A 308 15.90 -6.61 -3.00
CA VAL A 308 17.02 -5.69 -2.89
C VAL A 308 16.48 -4.28 -2.62
N ALA A 309 17.02 -3.63 -1.60
CA ALA A 309 16.78 -2.22 -1.36
C ALA A 309 17.76 -1.39 -2.20
N ALA A 310 17.24 -0.57 -3.09
CA ALA A 310 18.03 0.30 -3.98
C ALA A 310 17.85 1.78 -3.60
N ALA A 311 18.88 2.58 -3.72
CA ALA A 311 18.72 4.03 -3.68
C ALA A 311 17.82 4.47 -4.85
N ASP A 312 17.23 5.67 -4.72
CA ASP A 312 16.12 6.11 -5.58
C ASP A 312 16.59 6.58 -6.99
N THR A 313 17.60 5.94 -7.56
CA THR A 313 18.12 6.20 -8.90
C THR A 313 17.92 5.01 -9.84
N GLY A 314 17.83 5.27 -11.15
CA GLY A 314 17.72 4.20 -12.14
C GLY A 314 18.92 3.25 -12.14
N GLU A 315 20.12 3.77 -11.95
CA GLU A 315 21.36 2.98 -11.89
C GLU A 315 21.39 2.02 -10.69
N ASP A 316 20.93 2.48 -9.52
CA ASP A 316 20.86 1.64 -8.32
C ASP A 316 19.78 0.56 -8.46
N PHE A 317 18.64 0.89 -9.08
CA PHE A 317 17.62 -0.09 -9.43
C PHE A 317 18.15 -1.11 -10.45
N ALA A 318 18.89 -0.68 -11.48
CA ALA A 318 19.53 -1.57 -12.44
C ALA A 318 20.55 -2.50 -11.77
N ARG A 319 21.35 -1.99 -10.82
CA ARG A 319 22.26 -2.78 -10.00
C ARG A 319 21.48 -3.82 -9.19
N GLY A 320 20.41 -3.43 -8.49
CA GLY A 320 19.57 -4.34 -7.73
C GLY A 320 18.94 -5.45 -8.59
N VAL A 321 18.54 -5.15 -9.82
CA VAL A 321 18.07 -6.17 -10.77
C VAL A 321 19.20 -7.17 -11.07
N ARG A 322 20.43 -6.72 -11.35
CA ARG A 322 21.55 -7.62 -11.62
C ARG A 322 21.91 -8.48 -10.42
N ASP A 323 21.88 -7.91 -9.21
CA ASP A 323 22.15 -8.64 -7.97
C ASP A 323 21.14 -9.77 -7.74
N LEU A 324 19.86 -9.54 -8.06
CA LEU A 324 18.83 -10.57 -8.03
C LEU A 324 19.05 -11.62 -9.13
N LEU A 325 19.37 -11.21 -10.35
CA LEU A 325 19.59 -12.11 -11.48
C LEU A 325 20.85 -12.97 -11.32
N ALA A 326 21.85 -12.52 -10.57
CA ALA A 326 23.04 -13.32 -10.23
C ALA A 326 22.72 -14.52 -9.33
N ARG A 327 21.58 -14.49 -8.61
CA ARG A 327 21.11 -15.63 -7.82
C ARG A 327 20.43 -16.65 -8.73
N PRO A 328 20.60 -17.98 -8.52
CA PRO A 328 19.86 -18.99 -9.28
C PRO A 328 18.35 -18.75 -9.27
N GLU A 329 17.69 -18.89 -10.43
CA GLU A 329 16.25 -18.59 -10.53
C GLU A 329 15.38 -19.37 -9.53
N PRO A 330 15.55 -20.69 -9.35
CA PRO A 330 14.76 -21.44 -8.37
C PRO A 330 14.92 -20.87 -6.95
N ALA A 331 16.16 -20.59 -6.53
CA ALA A 331 16.46 -20.11 -5.18
C ALA A 331 15.87 -18.72 -4.91
N ARG A 332 15.98 -17.76 -5.87
CA ARG A 332 15.41 -16.42 -5.69
C ARG A 332 13.89 -16.43 -5.67
N ARG A 333 13.25 -17.33 -6.43
CA ARG A 333 11.79 -17.49 -6.46
C ARG A 333 11.26 -18.15 -5.18
N GLU A 334 11.95 -19.16 -4.70
CA GLU A 334 11.63 -19.82 -3.42
C GLU A 334 11.77 -18.84 -2.26
N ALA A 335 12.85 -18.07 -2.19
CA ALA A 335 13.04 -17.03 -1.18
C ALA A 335 11.93 -15.98 -1.22
N ALA A 336 11.51 -15.54 -2.42
CA ALA A 336 10.41 -14.60 -2.58
C ALA A 336 9.11 -15.19 -2.00
N ARG A 337 8.76 -16.42 -2.33
CA ARG A 337 7.58 -17.10 -1.80
C ARG A 337 7.63 -17.27 -0.30
N ALA A 338 8.73 -17.80 0.23
CA ALA A 338 8.93 -18.02 1.66
C ALA A 338 8.79 -16.71 2.46
N ARG A 339 9.31 -15.60 1.91
CA ARG A 339 9.13 -14.29 2.53
C ARG A 339 7.67 -13.85 2.60
N ALA A 340 6.91 -14.03 1.52
CA ALA A 340 5.50 -13.67 1.47
C ALA A 340 4.64 -14.51 2.42
N GLU A 341 4.98 -15.75 2.69
CA GLU A 341 4.26 -16.64 3.61
C GLU A 341 4.28 -16.18 5.07
N LEU A 342 5.17 -15.25 5.42
CA LEU A 342 5.16 -14.60 6.72
C LEU A 342 4.01 -13.58 6.87
N PHE A 343 3.37 -13.19 5.77
CA PHE A 343 2.36 -12.12 5.69
C PHE A 343 1.03 -12.66 5.14
N ASP A 344 0.39 -13.60 5.81
CA ASP A 344 -0.95 -14.03 5.41
C ASP A 344 -2.05 -13.17 6.06
N TRP A 345 -3.23 -13.11 5.41
CA TRP A 345 -4.36 -12.33 5.91
C TRP A 345 -4.92 -12.84 7.23
N HIS A 346 -4.81 -14.12 7.52
CA HIS A 346 -5.27 -14.65 8.81
C HIS A 346 -4.48 -14.07 9.97
N ARG A 347 -3.14 -14.02 9.86
CA ARG A 347 -2.28 -13.38 10.87
C ARG A 347 -2.56 -11.88 10.98
N SER A 348 -2.76 -11.21 9.84
CA SER A 348 -3.11 -9.79 9.79
C SER A 348 -4.41 -9.53 10.56
N VAL A 349 -5.48 -10.24 10.22
CA VAL A 349 -6.79 -10.11 10.87
C VAL A 349 -6.70 -10.39 12.38
N THR A 350 -5.99 -11.44 12.78
CA THR A 350 -5.77 -11.77 14.20
C THR A 350 -5.07 -10.62 14.94
N ALA A 351 -4.04 -10.01 14.33
CA ALA A 351 -3.33 -8.89 14.94
C ALA A 351 -4.21 -7.62 15.04
N PHE A 352 -5.04 -7.34 14.04
CA PHE A 352 -5.98 -6.23 14.06
C PHE A 352 -7.08 -6.44 15.11
N LEU A 353 -7.65 -7.65 15.21
CA LEU A 353 -8.62 -7.99 16.25
C LEU A 353 -8.01 -7.86 17.65
N ALA A 354 -6.80 -8.35 17.86
CA ALA A 354 -6.09 -8.18 19.12
C ALA A 354 -5.84 -6.70 19.46
N ALA A 355 -5.57 -5.85 18.47
CA ALA A 355 -5.46 -4.40 18.68
C ALA A 355 -6.81 -3.78 19.12
N HIS A 356 -7.92 -4.25 18.57
CA HIS A 356 -9.26 -3.85 18.99
C HIS A 356 -9.62 -4.34 20.40
N GLU A 357 -9.31 -5.58 20.75
CA GLU A 357 -9.56 -6.15 22.08
C GLU A 357 -8.76 -5.42 23.17
N ALA A 358 -7.50 -5.11 22.88
CA ALA A 358 -6.63 -4.35 23.78
C ALA A 358 -6.98 -2.86 23.85
N ALA A 359 -7.80 -2.34 22.95
CA ALA A 359 -8.27 -0.97 22.96
C ALA A 359 -9.34 -0.78 24.03
N LEU A 360 -9.01 -0.15 25.14
CA LEU A 360 -9.97 0.27 26.14
C LEU A 360 -10.50 1.68 25.81
N PRO A 361 -11.74 2.02 26.26
CA PRO A 361 -12.22 3.39 26.15
C PRO A 361 -11.22 4.35 26.81
N VAL A 362 -10.80 5.37 26.10
CA VAL A 362 -9.89 6.37 26.66
C VAL A 362 -10.64 7.17 27.72
N ALA A 363 -10.24 7.05 28.99
CA ALA A 363 -10.84 7.79 30.08
C ALA A 363 -10.70 9.30 29.80
N ASP A 364 -11.78 10.03 30.03
CA ASP A 364 -11.78 11.49 29.96
C ASP A 364 -10.95 12.00 31.16
N ARG A 365 -9.66 12.28 30.90
CA ARG A 365 -8.88 13.05 31.87
C ARG A 365 -9.41 14.46 31.76
N GLY A 366 -10.36 14.76 32.64
CA GLY A 366 -11.01 16.06 32.75
C GLY A 366 -9.97 17.17 32.60
N GLY A 367 -10.25 18.11 31.73
CA GLY A 367 -9.42 19.28 31.55
C GLY A 367 -9.24 20.02 32.87
N ARG A 368 -7.99 20.25 33.23
CA ARG A 368 -7.58 21.35 34.09
C ARG A 368 -6.84 22.33 33.22
#